data_7ed33d4f2ad35068322bf718bf837105
#
_entry.id   7ed33d4f2ad35068322bf718bf837105
#
_cell.length_a   1.000
_cell.length_b   1.000
_cell.length_c   1.000
_cell.angle_alpha   90.00
_cell.angle_beta   90.00
_cell.angle_gamma   90.00
#
_symmetry.space_group_name_H-M   'P 1'
#
loop_
_entity.id
_entity.type
_entity.pdbx_description
1 polymer ?
#
loop_
_entity_poly.entity_id
_entity_poly.type
_entity_poly.pdbx_seq_one_letter_code
_entity_poly.pdbx_strand_id
1 'polypeptide(L)'
;MFFFIIKRIAATIPVMAVVALFVFLMLRLSPGDPAAVIAGDYASPEDIAKIRTQLGLDQPIIVQFSTWVWSLMQGNLGISIFSNLPVTKLIAQRLEPTLMLSLTTLIFAVVVAVPMGVIAAWKAGTWVDRLIMIFAVFGFSVPVFVLGYMMIFSFSMELGILPVQGLSLIHISEPTRPRL
;
A
#
# COMPACT_ATOMS: atom_id res chain seq x y z
N MET A 1 25.35 -7.50 -21.48
CA MET A 1 24.43 -6.71 -20.63
C MET A 1 22.98 -7.03 -20.96
N PHE A 2 22.48 -6.84 -22.18
CA PHE A 2 21.08 -7.07 -22.57
C PHE A 2 20.60 -8.51 -22.32
N PHE A 3 21.36 -9.52 -22.71
CA PHE A 3 21.05 -10.94 -22.45
C PHE A 3 20.94 -11.28 -20.95
N PHE A 4 21.79 -10.66 -20.13
CA PHE A 4 21.73 -10.83 -18.68
C PHE A 4 20.43 -10.27 -18.08
N ILE A 5 20.00 -9.10 -18.55
CA ILE A 5 18.75 -8.47 -18.12
C ILE A 5 17.55 -9.33 -18.50
N ILE A 6 17.49 -9.80 -19.77
CA ILE A 6 16.41 -10.69 -20.23
C ILE A 6 16.36 -11.98 -19.41
N LYS A 7 17.52 -12.63 -19.18
CA LYS A 7 17.57 -13.84 -18.37
C LYS A 7 17.07 -13.60 -16.94
N ARG A 8 17.39 -12.44 -16.35
CA ARG A 8 16.96 -12.08 -15.00
C ARG A 8 15.45 -11.79 -14.95
N ILE A 9 14.92 -11.08 -15.95
CA ILE A 9 13.47 -10.86 -16.06
C ILE A 9 12.74 -12.20 -16.29
N ALA A 10 13.23 -13.04 -17.20
CA ALA A 10 12.64 -14.36 -17.44
C ALA A 10 12.64 -15.25 -16.19
N ALA A 11 13.67 -15.16 -15.34
CA ALA A 11 13.75 -15.89 -14.09
C ALA A 11 12.74 -15.43 -13.03
N THR A 12 12.16 -14.22 -13.15
CA THR A 12 11.09 -13.78 -12.24
C THR A 12 9.73 -14.37 -12.59
N ILE A 13 9.51 -14.78 -13.85
CA ILE A 13 8.23 -15.32 -14.32
C ILE A 13 7.76 -16.54 -13.51
N PRO A 14 8.60 -17.57 -13.28
CA PRO A 14 8.21 -18.72 -12.46
C PRO A 14 7.83 -18.33 -11.03
N VAL A 15 8.58 -17.39 -10.45
CA VAL A 15 8.30 -16.89 -9.09
C VAL A 15 6.95 -16.17 -9.05
N MET A 16 6.69 -15.30 -10.03
CA MET A 16 5.40 -14.63 -10.16
C MET A 16 4.25 -15.61 -10.35
N ALA A 17 4.45 -16.67 -11.17
CA ALA A 17 3.44 -17.70 -11.38
C ALA A 17 3.13 -18.48 -10.08
N VAL A 18 4.15 -18.83 -9.30
CA VAL A 18 3.96 -19.50 -8.00
C VAL A 18 3.24 -18.61 -7.01
N VAL A 19 3.61 -17.32 -6.92
CA VAL A 19 2.94 -16.34 -6.04
C VAL A 19 1.50 -16.13 -6.49
N ALA A 20 1.25 -15.98 -7.78
CA ALA A 20 -0.10 -15.82 -8.32
C ALA A 20 -0.98 -17.04 -8.00
N LEU A 21 -0.46 -18.24 -8.20
CA LEU A 21 -1.16 -19.47 -7.84
C LEU A 21 -1.45 -19.56 -6.34
N PHE A 22 -0.46 -19.22 -5.50
CA PHE A 22 -0.61 -19.24 -4.06
C PHE A 22 -1.69 -18.26 -3.59
N VAL A 23 -1.64 -17.01 -4.06
CA VAL A 23 -2.65 -15.99 -3.72
C VAL A 23 -4.04 -16.40 -4.20
N PHE A 24 -4.15 -16.91 -5.43
CA PHE A 24 -5.41 -17.41 -5.97
C PHE A 24 -5.99 -18.53 -5.11
N LEU A 25 -5.18 -19.53 -4.74
CA LEU A 25 -5.61 -20.64 -3.92
C LEU A 25 -5.98 -20.20 -2.50
N MET A 26 -5.22 -19.30 -1.89
CA MET A 26 -5.57 -18.74 -0.57
C MET A 26 -6.96 -18.11 -0.57
N LEU A 27 -7.28 -17.33 -1.60
CA LEU A 27 -8.60 -16.70 -1.72
C LEU A 27 -9.72 -17.72 -1.93
N ARG A 28 -9.45 -18.82 -2.64
CA ARG A 28 -10.44 -19.87 -2.93
C ARG A 28 -10.62 -20.87 -1.78
N LEU A 29 -9.57 -21.10 -1.02
CA LEU A 29 -9.60 -22.01 0.14
C LEU A 29 -9.97 -21.29 1.44
N SER A 30 -10.04 -19.97 1.41
CA SER A 30 -10.50 -19.17 2.55
C SER A 30 -11.96 -19.49 2.85
N PRO A 31 -12.33 -19.66 4.13
CA PRO A 31 -13.73 -19.88 4.50
C PRO A 31 -14.57 -18.66 4.13
N GLY A 32 -15.65 -18.90 3.40
CA GLY A 32 -16.58 -17.89 2.92
C GLY A 32 -16.86 -18.05 1.43
N ASP A 33 -18.11 -17.79 1.04
CA ASP A 33 -18.51 -17.78 -0.36
C ASP A 33 -18.51 -16.34 -0.90
N PRO A 34 -17.60 -15.99 -1.83
CA PRO A 34 -17.57 -14.66 -2.43
C PRO A 34 -18.92 -14.25 -3.04
N ALA A 35 -19.68 -15.19 -3.59
CA ALA A 35 -20.99 -14.92 -4.15
C ALA A 35 -21.99 -14.51 -3.06
N ALA A 36 -21.95 -15.14 -1.89
CA ALA A 36 -22.80 -14.77 -0.76
C ALA A 36 -22.43 -13.37 -0.20
N VAL A 37 -21.12 -13.06 -0.12
CA VAL A 37 -20.66 -11.74 0.34
C VAL A 37 -21.12 -10.62 -0.59
N ILE A 38 -21.10 -10.85 -1.91
CA ILE A 38 -21.56 -9.87 -2.91
C ILE A 38 -23.09 -9.75 -2.89
N ALA A 39 -23.80 -10.87 -2.71
CA ALA A 39 -25.24 -10.91 -2.65
C ALA A 39 -25.81 -10.17 -1.41
N GLY A 40 -25.06 -10.16 -0.31
CA GLY A 40 -25.46 -9.57 0.97
C GLY A 40 -26.33 -10.47 1.82
N ASP A 41 -26.58 -10.04 3.07
CA ASP A 41 -27.20 -10.87 4.11
C ASP A 41 -28.68 -11.24 3.83
N TYR A 42 -29.34 -10.51 2.95
CA TYR A 42 -30.78 -10.71 2.62
C TYR A 42 -31.00 -11.39 1.27
N ALA A 43 -29.94 -11.84 0.58
CA ALA A 43 -30.08 -12.45 -0.73
C ALA A 43 -30.69 -13.84 -0.66
N SER A 44 -31.53 -14.16 -1.65
CA SER A 44 -32.07 -15.52 -1.79
C SER A 44 -30.99 -16.50 -2.26
N PRO A 45 -31.14 -17.82 -1.96
CA PRO A 45 -30.22 -18.83 -2.50
C PRO A 45 -30.10 -18.80 -4.04
N GLU A 46 -31.18 -18.42 -4.72
CA GLU A 46 -31.23 -18.28 -6.19
C GLU A 46 -30.36 -17.12 -6.69
N ASP A 47 -30.39 -15.99 -5.98
CA ASP A 47 -29.55 -14.84 -6.34
C ASP A 47 -28.08 -15.12 -6.12
N ILE A 48 -27.72 -15.81 -5.03
CA ILE A 48 -26.36 -16.27 -4.76
C ILE A 48 -25.90 -17.23 -5.87
N ALA A 49 -26.75 -18.15 -6.32
CA ALA A 49 -26.42 -19.07 -7.39
C ALA A 49 -26.18 -18.35 -8.72
N LYS A 50 -26.99 -17.34 -9.06
CA LYS A 50 -26.81 -16.50 -10.26
C LYS A 50 -25.48 -15.74 -10.22
N ILE A 51 -25.14 -15.12 -9.09
CA ILE A 51 -23.86 -14.41 -8.90
C ILE A 51 -22.70 -15.38 -9.01
N ARG A 52 -22.81 -16.57 -8.45
CA ARG A 52 -21.78 -17.61 -8.52
C ARG A 52 -21.49 -17.99 -9.98
N THR A 53 -22.51 -18.21 -10.78
CA THR A 53 -22.38 -18.52 -12.21
C THR A 53 -21.82 -17.34 -13.00
N GLN A 54 -22.28 -16.12 -12.73
CA GLN A 54 -21.75 -14.90 -13.38
C GLN A 54 -20.26 -14.68 -13.11
N LEU A 55 -19.79 -15.04 -11.90
CA LEU A 55 -18.39 -14.95 -11.52
C LEU A 55 -17.57 -16.17 -11.96
N GLY A 56 -18.20 -17.19 -12.57
CA GLY A 56 -17.57 -18.43 -12.99
C GLY A 56 -17.02 -19.26 -11.82
N LEU A 57 -17.61 -19.13 -10.62
CA LEU A 57 -17.18 -19.85 -9.42
C LEU A 57 -17.62 -21.32 -9.42
N ASP A 58 -18.50 -21.68 -10.30
CA ASP A 58 -18.97 -23.02 -10.61
C ASP A 58 -18.04 -23.83 -11.52
N GLN A 59 -17.08 -23.14 -12.17
CA GLN A 59 -16.14 -23.74 -13.08
C GLN A 59 -15.02 -24.50 -12.32
N PRO A 60 -14.34 -25.48 -12.95
CA PRO A 60 -13.15 -26.10 -12.37
C PRO A 60 -12.07 -25.05 -11.99
N ILE A 61 -11.37 -25.29 -10.89
CA ILE A 61 -10.35 -24.35 -10.36
C ILE A 61 -9.31 -23.95 -11.42
N ILE A 62 -8.92 -24.88 -12.28
CA ILE A 62 -7.95 -24.63 -13.35
C ILE A 62 -8.50 -23.60 -14.35
N VAL A 63 -9.79 -23.72 -14.71
CA VAL A 63 -10.44 -22.78 -15.62
C VAL A 63 -10.54 -21.39 -14.96
N GLN A 64 -10.96 -21.35 -13.70
CA GLN A 64 -11.01 -20.09 -12.94
C GLN A 64 -9.65 -19.42 -12.87
N PHE A 65 -8.58 -20.18 -12.59
CA PHE A 65 -7.22 -19.65 -12.53
C PHE A 65 -6.76 -19.11 -13.90
N SER A 66 -6.94 -19.88 -14.95
CA SER A 66 -6.52 -19.46 -16.30
C SER A 66 -7.27 -18.21 -16.78
N THR A 67 -8.58 -18.11 -16.54
CA THR A 67 -9.40 -16.95 -16.86
C THR A 67 -8.95 -15.72 -16.05
N TRP A 68 -8.66 -15.90 -14.78
CA TRP A 68 -8.15 -14.83 -13.92
C TRP A 68 -6.78 -14.33 -14.37
N VAL A 69 -5.83 -15.23 -14.66
CA VAL A 69 -4.51 -14.85 -15.18
C VAL A 69 -4.65 -14.13 -16.53
N TRP A 70 -5.52 -14.61 -17.42
CA TRP A 70 -5.78 -13.95 -18.69
C TRP A 70 -6.32 -12.53 -18.52
N SER A 71 -7.25 -12.33 -17.60
CA SER A 71 -7.77 -11.00 -17.26
C SER A 71 -6.68 -10.08 -16.72
N LEU A 72 -5.79 -10.58 -15.86
CA LEU A 72 -4.63 -9.82 -15.37
C LEU A 72 -3.69 -9.39 -16.50
N MET A 73 -3.42 -10.28 -17.47
CA MET A 73 -2.58 -9.96 -18.64
C MET A 73 -3.18 -8.88 -19.52
N GLN A 74 -4.51 -8.75 -19.53
CA GLN A 74 -5.24 -7.68 -20.23
C GLN A 74 -5.31 -6.37 -19.41
N GLY A 75 -4.72 -6.32 -18.22
CA GLY A 75 -4.78 -5.16 -17.31
C GLY A 75 -6.09 -5.04 -16.54
N ASN A 76 -6.97 -6.04 -16.62
CA ASN A 76 -8.20 -6.07 -15.84
C ASN A 76 -7.95 -6.73 -14.48
N LEU A 77 -7.88 -5.91 -13.44
CA LEU A 77 -7.69 -6.35 -12.06
C LEU A 77 -9.01 -6.71 -11.35
N GLY A 78 -10.13 -6.64 -12.07
CA GLY A 78 -11.45 -6.91 -11.52
C GLY A 78 -12.06 -5.74 -10.75
N ILE A 79 -13.14 -6.05 -10.04
CA ILE A 79 -13.94 -5.11 -9.25
C ILE A 79 -13.80 -5.50 -7.79
N SER A 80 -13.61 -4.51 -6.90
CA SER A 80 -13.56 -4.73 -5.47
C SER A 80 -14.94 -5.12 -4.93
N ILE A 81 -15.00 -6.22 -4.19
CA ILE A 81 -16.22 -6.74 -3.56
C ILE A 81 -16.80 -5.73 -2.54
N PHE A 82 -15.92 -4.98 -1.86
CA PHE A 82 -16.35 -4.05 -0.79
C PHE A 82 -16.83 -2.70 -1.30
N SER A 83 -16.19 -2.17 -2.35
CA SER A 83 -16.45 -0.80 -2.83
C SER A 83 -17.20 -0.75 -4.15
N ASN A 84 -17.38 -1.88 -4.83
CA ASN A 84 -17.95 -2.00 -6.19
C ASN A 84 -17.24 -1.11 -7.22
N LEU A 85 -15.98 -0.75 -6.97
CA LEU A 85 -15.15 0.04 -7.88
C LEU A 85 -14.09 -0.84 -8.56
N PRO A 86 -13.69 -0.51 -9.81
CA PRO A 86 -12.55 -1.15 -10.45
C PRO A 86 -11.29 -1.04 -9.59
N VAL A 87 -10.58 -2.15 -9.39
CA VAL A 87 -9.35 -2.19 -8.57
C VAL A 87 -8.29 -1.24 -9.14
N THR A 88 -8.21 -1.10 -10.47
CA THR A 88 -7.34 -0.12 -11.14
C THR A 88 -7.59 1.31 -10.67
N LYS A 89 -8.86 1.70 -10.49
CA LYS A 89 -9.22 3.03 -9.97
C LYS A 89 -8.82 3.19 -8.51
N LEU A 90 -9.03 2.16 -7.69
CA LEU A 90 -8.62 2.20 -6.27
C LEU A 90 -7.11 2.33 -6.12
N ILE A 91 -6.34 1.61 -6.95
CA ILE A 91 -4.87 1.73 -6.97
C ILE A 91 -4.45 3.12 -7.42
N ALA A 92 -5.02 3.64 -8.52
CA ALA A 92 -4.69 4.97 -9.03
C ALA A 92 -4.93 6.08 -7.99
N GLN A 93 -6.04 6.01 -7.25
CA GLN A 93 -6.35 6.97 -6.18
C GLN A 93 -5.35 6.94 -5.02
N ARG A 94 -4.70 5.79 -4.77
CA ARG A 94 -3.72 5.61 -3.70
C ARG A 94 -2.28 5.83 -4.16
N LEU A 95 -2.03 5.71 -5.46
CA LEU A 95 -0.69 5.79 -6.03
C LEU A 95 -0.11 7.21 -5.89
N GLU A 96 -0.88 8.23 -6.21
CA GLU A 96 -0.44 9.62 -6.14
C GLU A 96 0.00 10.03 -4.73
N PRO A 97 -0.85 9.91 -3.67
CA PRO A 97 -0.43 10.27 -2.32
C PRO A 97 0.75 9.41 -1.82
N THR A 98 0.80 8.13 -2.20
CA THR A 98 1.90 7.24 -1.81
C THR A 98 3.22 7.66 -2.44
N LEU A 99 3.23 7.99 -3.74
CA LEU A 99 4.43 8.44 -4.43
C LEU A 99 4.91 9.79 -3.90
N MET A 100 3.99 10.73 -3.69
CA MET A 100 4.32 12.06 -3.14
C MET A 100 4.90 11.94 -1.73
N LEU A 101 4.30 11.13 -0.87
CA LEU A 101 4.81 10.89 0.47
C LEU A 101 6.18 10.22 0.45
N SER A 102 6.36 9.20 -0.39
CA SER A 102 7.64 8.49 -0.52
C SER A 102 8.75 9.41 -1.04
N LEU A 103 8.45 10.23 -2.04
CA LEU A 103 9.41 11.17 -2.60
C LEU A 103 9.80 12.25 -1.58
N THR A 104 8.81 12.84 -0.91
CA THR A 104 9.05 13.86 0.12
C THR A 104 9.86 13.30 1.28
N THR A 105 9.54 12.11 1.75
CA THR A 105 10.26 11.43 2.82
C THR A 105 11.70 11.11 2.40
N LEU A 106 11.90 10.64 1.16
CA LEU A 106 13.24 10.36 0.64
C LEU A 106 14.09 11.63 0.54
N ILE A 107 13.53 12.71 -0.02
CA ILE A 107 14.22 14.01 -0.12
C ILE A 107 14.60 14.50 1.27
N PHE A 108 13.65 14.49 2.22
CA PHE A 108 13.90 14.90 3.60
C PHE A 108 15.01 14.05 4.25
N ALA A 109 14.94 12.73 4.10
CA ALA A 109 15.95 11.83 4.65
C ALA A 109 17.34 12.12 4.09
N VAL A 110 17.47 12.32 2.77
CA VAL A 110 18.75 12.64 2.12
C VAL A 110 19.28 14.00 2.58
N VAL A 111 18.43 15.03 2.59
CA VAL A 111 18.80 16.40 3.00
C VAL A 111 19.25 16.47 4.45
N VAL A 112 18.72 15.62 5.32
CA VAL A 112 19.12 15.59 6.74
C VAL A 112 20.28 14.62 6.97
N ALA A 113 20.18 13.37 6.49
CA ALA A 113 21.15 12.33 6.81
C ALA A 113 22.51 12.56 6.16
N VAL A 114 22.55 13.04 4.91
CA VAL A 114 23.84 13.25 4.20
C VAL A 114 24.66 14.36 4.86
N PRO A 115 24.15 15.57 5.14
CA PRO A 115 24.92 16.59 5.84
C PRO A 115 25.35 16.14 7.26
N MET A 116 24.45 15.51 8.02
CA MET A 116 24.79 14.99 9.34
C MET A 116 25.92 13.96 9.28
N GLY A 117 25.85 13.02 8.32
CA GLY A 117 26.90 12.03 8.10
C GLY A 117 28.26 12.65 7.70
N VAL A 118 28.23 13.66 6.82
CA VAL A 118 29.45 14.41 6.43
C VAL A 118 30.05 15.15 7.61
N ILE A 119 29.22 15.82 8.42
CA ILE A 119 29.69 16.55 9.62
C ILE A 119 30.28 15.57 10.65
N ALA A 120 29.62 14.43 10.90
CA ALA A 120 30.11 13.40 11.78
C ALA A 120 31.46 12.86 11.32
N ALA A 121 31.61 12.54 10.03
CA ALA A 121 32.87 12.08 9.46
C ALA A 121 33.98 13.14 9.52
N TRP A 122 33.67 14.40 9.23
CA TRP A 122 34.63 15.52 9.32
C TRP A 122 35.07 15.79 10.76
N LYS A 123 34.16 15.64 11.71
CA LYS A 123 34.43 15.86 13.14
C LYS A 123 34.63 14.55 13.91
N ALA A 124 35.06 13.50 13.23
CA ALA A 124 35.22 12.15 13.81
C ALA A 124 36.02 12.19 15.13
N GLY A 125 35.53 11.49 16.15
CA GLY A 125 36.14 11.43 17.49
C GLY A 125 35.85 12.63 18.39
N THR A 126 35.20 13.69 17.89
CA THR A 126 34.82 14.86 18.69
C THR A 126 33.45 14.67 19.36
N TRP A 127 33.10 15.64 20.23
CA TRP A 127 31.78 15.65 20.87
C TRP A 127 30.63 15.82 19.86
N VAL A 128 30.86 16.48 18.72
CA VAL A 128 29.87 16.65 17.65
C VAL A 128 29.51 15.31 17.01
N ASP A 129 30.51 14.50 16.69
CA ASP A 129 30.32 13.14 16.18
C ASP A 129 29.52 12.29 17.17
N ARG A 130 29.89 12.34 18.44
CA ARG A 130 29.18 11.59 19.50
C ARG A 130 27.71 12.02 19.64
N LEU A 131 27.40 13.32 19.55
CA LEU A 131 26.03 13.80 19.60
C LEU A 131 25.20 13.33 18.39
N ILE A 132 25.77 13.39 17.17
CA ILE A 132 25.10 12.89 15.98
C ILE A 132 24.82 11.38 16.11
N MET A 133 25.80 10.61 16.60
CA MET A 133 25.63 9.18 16.83
C MET A 133 24.57 8.88 17.89
N ILE A 134 24.54 9.62 19.02
CA ILE A 134 23.51 9.46 20.06
C ILE A 134 22.13 9.76 19.48
N PHE A 135 21.99 10.84 18.69
CA PHE A 135 20.73 11.20 18.05
C PHE A 135 20.26 10.13 17.06
N ALA A 136 21.18 9.60 16.25
CA ALA A 136 20.87 8.54 15.29
C ALA A 136 20.43 7.24 16.00
N VAL A 137 21.15 6.83 17.06
CA VAL A 137 20.82 5.63 17.84
C VAL A 137 19.48 5.82 18.57
N PHE A 138 19.25 6.99 19.15
CA PHE A 138 17.99 7.31 19.83
C PHE A 138 16.81 7.25 18.83
N GLY A 139 16.95 7.88 17.65
CA GLY A 139 15.92 7.86 16.61
C GLY A 139 15.61 6.45 16.10
N PHE A 140 16.62 5.59 16.01
CA PHE A 140 16.44 4.18 15.61
C PHE A 140 15.83 3.33 16.74
N SER A 141 16.12 3.68 18.02
CA SER A 141 15.64 2.90 19.18
C SER A 141 14.18 3.12 19.50
N VAL A 142 13.61 4.26 19.11
CA VAL A 142 12.19 4.56 19.34
C VAL A 142 11.33 3.92 18.24
N PRO A 143 10.31 3.11 18.59
CA PRO A 143 9.41 2.53 17.62
C PRO A 143 8.73 3.64 16.77
N VAL A 144 8.71 3.47 15.45
CA VAL A 144 8.21 4.47 14.50
C VAL A 144 6.77 4.92 14.77
N PHE A 145 5.92 4.01 15.26
CA PHE A 145 4.53 4.35 15.61
C PHE A 145 4.44 5.29 16.82
N VAL A 146 5.36 5.16 17.81
CA VAL A 146 5.43 6.07 18.96
C VAL A 146 5.81 7.46 18.52
N LEU A 147 6.85 7.58 17.67
CA LEU A 147 7.23 8.86 17.06
C LEU A 147 6.07 9.45 16.25
N GLY A 148 5.38 8.64 15.46
CA GLY A 148 4.21 9.05 14.69
C GLY A 148 3.10 9.64 15.58
N TYR A 149 2.74 8.95 16.65
CA TYR A 149 1.72 9.45 17.60
C TYR A 149 2.17 10.72 18.32
N MET A 150 3.42 10.81 18.75
CA MET A 150 3.96 12.03 19.37
C MET A 150 3.94 13.21 18.39
N MET A 151 4.28 12.99 17.13
CA MET A 151 4.22 14.04 16.10
C MET A 151 2.77 14.46 15.81
N ILE A 152 1.83 13.54 15.71
CA ILE A 152 0.40 13.87 15.56
C ILE A 152 -0.08 14.67 16.77
N PHE A 153 0.23 14.23 17.97
CA PHE A 153 -0.16 14.92 19.19
C PHE A 153 0.38 16.36 19.21
N SER A 154 1.70 16.52 19.02
CA SER A 154 2.33 17.84 19.10
C SER A 154 1.95 18.76 17.95
N PHE A 155 2.03 18.31 16.70
CA PHE A 155 1.85 19.20 15.54
C PHE A 155 0.39 19.35 15.12
N SER A 156 -0.44 18.34 15.38
CA SER A 156 -1.83 18.37 14.93
C SER A 156 -2.79 18.74 16.05
N MET A 157 -2.64 18.17 17.25
CA MET A 157 -3.59 18.40 18.35
C MET A 157 -3.22 19.63 19.18
N GLU A 158 -1.96 19.84 19.54
CA GLU A 158 -1.55 21.00 20.35
C GLU A 158 -1.30 22.25 19.50
N LEU A 159 -0.49 22.15 18.45
CA LEU A 159 -0.13 23.28 17.61
C LEU A 159 -1.13 23.57 16.50
N GLY A 160 -1.96 22.60 16.09
CA GLY A 160 -2.95 22.78 15.02
C GLY A 160 -2.38 23.10 13.64
N ILE A 161 -1.08 22.82 13.41
CA ILE A 161 -0.36 23.21 12.19
C ILE A 161 -0.58 22.20 11.06
N LEU A 162 -0.72 20.91 11.42
CA LEU A 162 -0.84 19.80 10.47
C LEU A 162 -2.17 19.05 10.66
N PRO A 163 -2.76 18.51 9.58
CA PRO A 163 -3.96 17.70 9.68
C PRO A 163 -3.64 16.34 10.32
N VAL A 164 -4.58 15.80 11.11
CA VAL A 164 -4.43 14.48 11.75
C VAL A 164 -4.37 13.34 10.74
N GLN A 165 -5.10 13.46 9.64
CA GLN A 165 -5.21 12.44 8.59
C GLN A 165 -5.35 13.10 7.21
N GLY A 166 -4.79 12.42 6.20
CA GLY A 166 -5.02 12.74 4.80
C GLY A 166 -4.00 13.70 4.19
N LEU A 167 -3.32 13.22 3.14
CA LEU A 167 -2.65 14.07 2.15
C LEU A 167 -3.68 14.38 1.06
N SER A 168 -4.52 15.38 1.30
CA SER A 168 -5.37 15.93 0.25
C SER A 168 -4.91 17.35 -0.03
N LEU A 169 -4.31 17.55 -1.19
CA LEU A 169 -4.04 18.88 -1.75
C LEU A 169 -5.33 19.68 -1.94
N ILE A 170 -6.49 19.04 -1.88
CA ILE A 170 -7.81 19.65 -2.05
C ILE A 170 -8.31 20.27 -0.73
N HIS A 171 -7.81 19.84 0.44
CA HIS A 171 -8.27 20.35 1.74
C HIS A 171 -7.69 21.72 2.12
N ILE A 172 -6.74 22.25 1.36
CA ILE A 172 -6.25 23.62 1.54
C ILE A 172 -7.28 24.67 1.08
N SER A 173 -8.31 24.26 0.34
CA SER A 173 -9.33 25.15 -0.24
C SER A 173 -10.76 24.96 0.26
N GLU A 174 -11.03 24.02 1.16
CA GLU A 174 -12.35 23.95 1.80
C GLU A 174 -12.41 24.87 3.02
N PRO A 175 -13.23 25.93 2.96
CA PRO A 175 -13.50 26.75 4.16
C PRO A 175 -14.18 25.87 5.20
N THR A 176 -13.63 25.88 6.40
CA THR A 176 -14.13 25.23 7.59
C THR A 176 -15.65 25.28 7.66
N ARG A 177 -16.34 24.13 7.44
CA ARG A 177 -17.74 24.00 7.82
C ARG A 177 -17.83 24.18 9.33
N PRO A 178 -18.67 25.11 9.82
CA PRO A 178 -18.90 25.22 11.27
C PRO A 178 -19.45 23.91 11.79
N ARG A 179 -18.85 23.39 12.84
CA ARG A 179 -19.40 22.28 13.61
C ARG A 179 -20.65 22.80 14.31
N LEU A 180 -21.83 22.37 13.86
CA LEU A 180 -23.07 22.40 14.66
C LEU A 180 -23.14 21.14 15.50
#